data_dd12afb8c4a32060bd029e4374d4c9cd
#
_entry.id   dd12afb8c4a32060bd029e4374d4c9cd
#
_cell.length_a   1.000
_cell.length_b   1.000
_cell.length_c   1.000
_cell.angle_alpha   90.00
_cell.angle_beta   90.00
_cell.angle_gamma   90.00
#
_symmetry.space_group_name_H-M   'P 1'
#
loop_
_entity.id
_entity.type
_entity.pdbx_description
1 polymer ?
#
loop_
_entity_poly.entity_id
_entity_poly.type
_entity_poly.pdbx_seq_one_letter_code
_entity_poly.pdbx_strand_id
1 'polypeptide(L)' 'VKWFSNEKGYGFIERDGGDDVFVHYSAIQQEGFKTLEQGEEVEFEVIQGARGPQAANVLRVQNSGTRF' A
#
# COMPACT_ATOMS: atom_id res chain seq x y z
N VAL A 1 -5.69 2.36 -1.89
CA VAL A 1 -5.61 0.89 -1.96
C VAL A 1 -6.83 0.37 -2.68
N LYS A 2 -6.61 -0.34 -3.76
CA LYS A 2 -7.71 -0.91 -4.53
C LYS A 2 -8.32 -2.10 -3.79
N TRP A 3 -7.46 -3.00 -3.31
CA TRP A 3 -7.86 -4.08 -2.43
C TRP A 3 -6.62 -4.68 -1.80
N PHE A 4 -6.83 -5.33 -0.67
CA PHE A 4 -5.74 -6.00 0.03
C PHE A 4 -6.29 -7.21 0.77
N SER A 5 -5.59 -8.33 0.68
CA SER A 5 -5.99 -9.56 1.33
C SER A 5 -5.08 -9.82 2.52
N ASN A 6 -5.65 -9.73 3.71
CA ASN A 6 -4.88 -10.03 4.94
C ASN A 6 -4.44 -11.47 4.97
N GLU A 7 -5.27 -12.31 4.43
CA GLU A 7 -5.01 -13.75 4.43
C GLU A 7 -3.82 -14.09 3.55
N LYS A 8 -3.76 -13.48 2.38
CA LYS A 8 -2.69 -13.77 1.42
C LYS A 8 -1.50 -12.87 1.60
N GLY A 9 -1.68 -11.74 2.25
CA GLY A 9 -0.59 -10.82 2.53
C GLY A 9 -0.20 -9.92 1.38
N TYR A 10 -1.10 -9.69 0.43
CA TYR A 10 -0.79 -8.78 -0.68
C TYR A 10 -2.07 -8.16 -1.24
N GLY A 11 -1.87 -7.17 -2.08
CA GLY A 11 -2.96 -6.51 -2.75
C GLY A 11 -2.45 -5.59 -3.83
N PHE A 12 -3.28 -4.64 -4.21
CA PHE A 12 -2.94 -3.69 -5.28
C PHE A 12 -3.34 -2.29 -4.88
N ILE A 13 -2.52 -1.34 -5.31
CA ILE A 13 -2.76 0.08 -5.08
C ILE A 13 -3.02 0.72 -6.43
N GLU A 14 -4.14 1.42 -6.54
CA GLU A 14 -4.48 2.16 -7.74
C GLU A 14 -3.76 3.50 -7.71
N ARG A 15 -3.19 3.91 -8.85
CA ARG A 15 -2.52 5.20 -8.93
C ARG A 15 -2.97 5.94 -10.17
N ASP A 16 -2.84 7.26 -10.11
CA ASP A 16 -3.27 8.11 -11.21
C ASP A 16 -2.36 7.92 -12.42
N GLY A 17 -2.97 7.73 -13.56
CA GLY A 17 -2.24 7.73 -14.82
C GLY A 17 -1.33 6.54 -15.02
N GLY A 18 -1.49 5.48 -14.25
CA GLY A 18 -0.63 4.31 -14.41
C GLY A 18 -1.34 3.04 -14.08
N ASP A 19 -0.62 1.94 -14.22
CA ASP A 19 -1.15 0.62 -13.88
C ASP A 19 -1.23 0.45 -12.38
N ASP A 20 -2.05 -0.49 -11.94
CA ASP A 20 -2.10 -0.84 -10.53
C ASP A 20 -0.72 -1.32 -10.08
N VAL A 21 -0.40 -1.03 -8.82
CA VAL A 21 0.89 -1.35 -8.25
C VAL A 21 0.70 -2.46 -7.23
N PHE A 22 1.46 -3.53 -7.39
CA PHE A 22 1.43 -4.66 -6.46
C PHE A 22 2.03 -4.24 -5.12
N VAL A 23 1.39 -4.65 -4.02
CA VAL A 23 1.92 -4.38 -2.69
C VAL A 23 1.88 -5.65 -1.86
N HIS A 24 2.99 -5.93 -1.18
CA HIS A 24 3.12 -7.08 -0.29
C HIS A 24 3.25 -6.55 1.14
N TYR A 25 2.76 -7.33 2.11
CA TYR A 25 2.75 -6.86 3.50
C TYR A 25 4.15 -6.49 3.99
N SER A 26 5.18 -7.14 3.45
CA SER A 26 6.55 -6.86 3.86
C SER A 26 6.99 -5.45 3.49
N ALA A 27 6.29 -4.81 2.57
CA ALA A 27 6.62 -3.44 2.16
C ALA A 27 5.90 -2.40 3.01
N ILE A 28 4.98 -2.81 3.86
CA ILE A 28 4.21 -1.89 4.67
C ILE A 28 5.01 -1.49 5.90
N GLN A 29 5.22 -0.18 6.06
CA GLN A 29 5.98 0.36 7.17
C GLN A 29 5.04 0.75 8.30
N GLN A 30 4.75 -0.22 9.16
CA GLN A 30 3.88 0.09 10.28
C GLN A 30 4.13 -0.95 11.36
N GLU A 31 3.95 -0.52 12.60
CA GLU A 31 4.14 -1.41 13.73
C GLU A 31 2.93 -2.30 13.90
N GLY A 32 3.18 -3.50 14.38
CA GLY A 32 2.13 -4.42 14.68
C GLY A 32 1.59 -5.09 13.43
N PHE A 33 0.30 -5.13 13.33
CA PHE A 33 -0.38 -5.83 12.26
C PHE A 33 -0.26 -5.09 10.94
N LYS A 34 0.35 -5.72 9.96
CA LYS A 34 0.61 -5.07 8.68
C LYS A 34 -0.52 -5.37 7.71
N THR A 35 -1.41 -4.41 7.55
CA THR A 35 -2.55 -4.57 6.69
C THR A 35 -2.95 -3.23 6.10
N LEU A 36 -3.67 -3.28 4.99
CA LEU A 36 -4.24 -2.11 4.36
C LEU A 36 -5.71 -2.36 4.11
N GLU A 37 -6.49 -1.28 4.05
CA GLU A 37 -7.91 -1.39 3.81
C GLU A 37 -8.26 -0.83 2.46
N GLN A 38 -9.28 -1.39 1.86
CA GLN A 38 -9.76 -0.93 0.57
C GLN A 38 -10.17 0.54 0.66
N GLY A 39 -9.69 1.32 -0.31
CA GLY A 39 -9.97 2.74 -0.31
C GLY A 39 -9.03 3.57 0.52
N GLU A 40 -8.13 2.94 1.25
CA GLU A 40 -7.20 3.65 2.11
C GLU A 40 -6.15 4.36 1.28
N GLU A 41 -5.74 5.54 1.73
CA GLU A 41 -4.72 6.34 1.06
C GLU A 41 -3.35 6.04 1.66
N VAL A 42 -2.37 5.81 0.80
CA VAL A 42 -1.02 5.47 1.25
C VAL A 42 0.01 6.22 0.42
N GLU A 43 1.18 6.39 1.00
CA GLU A 43 2.36 6.87 0.27
C GLU A 43 3.29 5.71 0.06
N PHE A 44 3.92 5.66 -1.10
CA PHE A 44 4.79 4.53 -1.42
C PHE A 44 5.72 4.91 -2.55
N GLU A 45 6.77 4.09 -2.71
CA GLU A 45 7.68 4.19 -3.85
C GLU A 45 7.38 3.05 -4.80
N VAL A 46 7.62 3.29 -6.08
CA VAL A 46 7.40 2.27 -7.10
C VAL A 46 8.74 1.72 -7.53
N ILE A 47 8.88 0.41 -7.43
CA ILE A 47 10.07 -0.29 -7.90
C ILE A 47 9.65 -1.35 -8.90
N GLN A 48 10.60 -1.84 -9.67
CA GLN A 48 10.33 -2.92 -10.61
C GLN A 48 10.49 -4.25 -9.90
N GLY A 49 9.39 -4.96 -9.77
CA GLY A 49 9.40 -6.27 -9.17
C GLY A 49 9.18 -7.35 -10.22
N ALA A 50 9.12 -8.57 -9.76
CA ALA A 50 8.94 -9.72 -10.66
C ALA A 50 7.61 -9.66 -11.38
N ARG A 51 6.62 -9.02 -10.80
CA ARG A 51 5.28 -8.93 -11.36
C ARG A 51 5.00 -7.59 -12.02
N GLY A 52 6.04 -6.76 -12.20
CA GLY A 52 5.87 -5.43 -12.74
C GLY A 52 6.02 -4.38 -11.66
N PRO A 53 5.33 -3.25 -11.76
CA PRO A 53 5.46 -2.20 -10.73
C PRO A 53 5.04 -2.71 -9.36
N GLN A 54 5.88 -2.44 -8.37
CA GLN A 54 5.67 -2.94 -7.02
C GLN A 54 5.89 -1.81 -6.04
N ALA A 55 5.03 -1.72 -5.02
CA ALA A 55 5.15 -0.69 -3.99
C ALA A 55 6.21 -1.08 -2.98
N ALA A 56 6.97 -0.08 -2.54
CA ALA A 56 7.98 -0.26 -1.51
C ALA A 56 7.83 0.87 -0.51
N ASN A 57 8.22 0.62 0.73
CA ASN A 57 8.16 1.64 1.80
C ASN A 57 6.78 2.27 1.90
N VAL A 58 5.76 1.42 1.99
CA VAL A 58 4.38 1.87 2.02
C VAL A 58 4.05 2.43 3.40
N LEU A 59 3.55 3.65 3.43
CA LEU A 59 3.14 4.33 4.66
C LEU A 59 1.69 4.75 4.52
N ARG A 60 0.91 4.54 5.58
CA ARG A 60 -0.46 5.01 5.60
C ARG A 60 -0.48 6.52 5.77
N VAL A 61 -1.29 7.19 5.00
CA VAL A 61 -1.44 8.62 5.14
C VAL A 61 -2.37 8.88 6.32
N GLN A 62 -1.81 9.49 7.35
CA GLN A 62 -2.56 9.77 8.57
C GLN A 62 -3.24 11.11 8.44
N ASN A 63 -4.55 11.06 8.39
CA ASN A 63 -5.30 12.29 8.32
C ASN A 63 -5.83 12.74 9.64
N SER A 64 -5.45 12.13 10.65
CA SER A 64 -5.95 12.48 11.94
C SER A 64 -5.31 13.78 12.33
N GLY A 65 -5.56 14.48 11.66
CA GLY A 65 -4.93 15.60 11.86
C GLY A 65 -5.18 16.29 13.11
N THR A 66 -5.27 15.82 12.99
CA THR A 66 -5.23 16.30 13.40
C THR A 66 -5.34 16.80 14.06
N ARG A 67 -5.27 17.29 14.30
CA ARG A 67 -5.30 17.78 14.81
C ARG A 67 -5.35 18.21 15.47
N PHE A 68 -5.42 18.81 15.83
CA PHE A 68 -5.39 19.32 16.37
C PHE A 68 -5.65 19.71 16.67
#